data_5d6a217a14375214a9b2be1a2f425bb9
#
_entry.id   5d6a217a14375214a9b2be1a2f425bb9
#
_cell.length_a   1.000
_cell.length_b   1.000
_cell.length_c   1.000
_cell.angle_alpha   90.00
_cell.angle_beta   90.00
_cell.angle_gamma   90.00
#
_symmetry.space_group_name_H-M   'P 1'
#
loop_
_entity.id
_entity.type
_entity.pdbx_description
1 polymer ?
#
loop_
_entity_poly.entity_id
_entity_poly.type
_entity_poly.pdbx_seq_one_letter_code
_entity_poly.pdbx_strand_id
1 'polypeptide(L)' 'MAESFITLHEAADLIAPRFGGRRPSYPTVHAWTRRGVRGVVLETRRMGGSIFTTRVAVDQFLAAIERRVPASI' A
#
# COMPACT_ATOMS: atom_id res chain seq x y z
N MET A 1 8.39 20.23 0.51
CA MET A 1 8.90 19.27 -0.41
C MET A 1 7.79 18.46 -1.05
N ALA A 2 7.82 18.33 -2.35
CA ALA A 2 6.76 17.62 -3.04
C ALA A 2 6.92 16.12 -2.88
N GLU A 3 5.82 15.43 -2.66
CA GLU A 3 5.83 13.99 -2.64
C GLU A 3 5.99 13.46 -4.04
N SER A 4 6.72 12.37 -4.16
CA SER A 4 6.87 11.68 -5.44
C SER A 4 5.78 10.63 -5.55
N PHE A 5 5.01 10.70 -6.61
CA PHE A 5 3.98 9.71 -6.86
C PHE A 5 4.59 8.49 -7.52
N ILE A 6 4.11 7.32 -7.11
CA ILE A 6 4.55 6.06 -7.67
C ILE A 6 3.34 5.26 -8.11
N THR A 7 3.56 4.34 -9.04
CA THR A 7 2.49 3.48 -9.51
C THR A 7 2.21 2.39 -8.49
N LEU A 8 1.08 1.70 -8.66
CA LEU A 8 0.78 0.58 -7.80
C LEU A 8 1.77 -0.56 -7.98
N HIS A 9 2.33 -0.71 -9.17
CA HIS A 9 3.38 -1.70 -9.41
C HIS A 9 4.62 -1.38 -8.58
N GLU A 10 5.00 -0.12 -8.55
CA GLU A 10 6.14 0.31 -7.74
C GLU A 10 5.84 0.15 -6.26
N ALA A 11 4.60 0.41 -5.86
CA ALA A 11 4.20 0.20 -4.49
C ALA A 11 4.34 -1.27 -4.09
N ALA A 12 4.00 -2.18 -5.00
CA ALA A 12 4.16 -3.60 -4.73
C ALA A 12 5.62 -3.95 -4.47
N ASP A 13 6.54 -3.32 -5.20
CA ASP A 13 7.97 -3.55 -4.99
C ASP A 13 8.41 -3.07 -3.61
N LEU A 14 7.86 -1.96 -3.14
CA LEU A 14 8.18 -1.46 -1.81
C LEU A 14 7.62 -2.35 -0.71
N ILE A 15 6.48 -2.97 -0.98
CA ILE A 15 5.81 -3.81 0.00
C ILE A 15 6.46 -5.19 0.12
N ALA A 16 7.04 -5.68 -0.98
CA ALA A 16 7.57 -7.03 -1.04
C ALA A 16 8.48 -7.40 0.14
N PRO A 17 9.46 -6.57 0.54
CA PRO A 17 10.32 -6.96 1.65
C PRO A 17 9.57 -7.17 2.96
N ARG A 18 8.45 -6.47 3.13
CA ARG A 18 7.65 -6.60 4.34
C ARG A 18 6.80 -7.86 4.32
N PHE A 19 6.67 -8.48 3.17
CA PHE A 19 5.84 -9.67 3.00
C PHE A 19 6.71 -10.89 2.68
N GLY A 20 7.88 -10.96 3.27
CA GLY A 20 8.75 -12.10 3.08
C GLY A 20 9.42 -12.16 1.73
N GLY A 21 9.53 -11.03 1.05
CA GLY A 21 10.15 -10.98 -0.25
C GLY A 21 9.21 -11.27 -1.40
N ARG A 22 7.95 -11.56 -1.10
CA ARG A 22 6.96 -11.83 -2.13
C ARG A 22 6.30 -10.55 -2.58
N ARG A 23 6.36 -10.31 -3.88
CA ARG A 23 5.73 -9.13 -4.45
C ARG A 23 4.24 -9.42 -4.65
N PRO A 24 3.35 -8.63 -4.03
CA PRO A 24 1.92 -8.83 -4.25
C PRO A 24 1.57 -8.51 -5.70
N SER A 25 0.55 -9.17 -6.21
CA SER A 25 0.10 -8.92 -7.59
C SER A 25 -0.61 -7.57 -7.67
N TYR A 26 -0.70 -7.04 -8.88
CA TYR A 26 -1.40 -5.78 -9.10
C TYR A 26 -2.85 -5.83 -8.61
N PRO A 27 -3.63 -6.86 -8.93
CA PRO A 27 -4.99 -6.93 -8.41
C PRO A 27 -5.06 -6.92 -6.90
N THR A 28 -4.09 -7.53 -6.23
CA THR A 28 -4.06 -7.52 -4.77
C THR A 28 -3.84 -6.11 -4.24
N VAL A 29 -2.85 -5.41 -4.78
CA VAL A 29 -2.57 -4.04 -4.35
C VAL A 29 -3.76 -3.14 -4.67
N HIS A 30 -4.37 -3.32 -5.83
CA HIS A 30 -5.54 -2.55 -6.21
C HIS A 30 -6.69 -2.77 -5.23
N ALA A 31 -6.88 -4.00 -4.77
CA ALA A 31 -7.92 -4.29 -3.79
C ALA A 31 -7.65 -3.56 -2.48
N TRP A 32 -6.38 -3.39 -2.12
CA TRP A 32 -6.01 -2.67 -0.90
C TRP A 32 -6.36 -1.19 -0.97
N THR A 33 -6.49 -0.65 -2.17
CA THR A 33 -6.88 0.75 -2.33
C THR A 33 -8.39 0.92 -2.20
N ARG A 34 -9.15 -0.16 -2.31
CA ARG A 34 -10.61 -0.10 -2.25
C ARG A 34 -11.15 -0.69 -0.97
N ARG A 35 -10.75 -1.91 -0.66
CA ARG A 35 -11.24 -2.61 0.53
C ARG A 35 -10.29 -2.49 1.70
N GLY A 36 -9.01 -2.41 1.40
CA GLY A 36 -8.00 -2.36 2.43
C GLY A 36 -7.72 -3.70 3.05
N VAL A 37 -6.91 -3.65 4.10
CA VAL A 37 -6.53 -4.82 4.88
C VAL A 37 -6.82 -4.48 6.33
N ARG A 38 -7.62 -5.29 6.98
CA ARG A 38 -7.97 -5.08 8.39
C ARG A 38 -8.53 -3.68 8.65
N GLY A 39 -9.28 -3.16 7.69
CA GLY A 39 -9.88 -1.85 7.80
C GLY A 39 -8.95 -0.70 7.46
N VAL A 40 -7.75 -0.98 7.01
CA VAL A 40 -6.79 0.04 6.60
C VAL A 40 -6.73 0.05 5.09
N VAL A 41 -6.94 1.23 4.50
CA VAL A 41 -6.97 1.39 3.05
C VAL A 41 -5.72 2.15 2.63
N LEU A 42 -5.11 1.69 1.53
CA LEU A 42 -3.95 2.39 0.97
C LEU A 42 -4.44 3.65 0.26
N GLU A 43 -3.92 4.79 0.69
CA GLU A 43 -4.28 6.06 0.07
C GLU A 43 -3.72 6.16 -1.33
N THR A 44 -4.55 6.65 -2.23
CA THR A 44 -4.14 6.82 -3.62
C THR A 44 -4.66 8.12 -4.18
N ARG A 45 -4.09 8.50 -5.31
CA ARG A 45 -4.54 9.63 -6.10
C ARG A 45 -4.81 9.17 -7.51
N ARG A 46 -5.92 9.61 -8.06
CA ARG A 46 -6.24 9.32 -9.44
C ARG A 46 -5.87 10.54 -10.27
N MET A 47 -5.03 10.34 -11.26
CA MET A 47 -4.61 11.42 -12.14
C MET A 47 -4.61 10.90 -13.57
N GLY A 48 -5.37 11.57 -14.45
CA GLY A 48 -5.38 11.22 -15.85
C GLY A 48 -5.78 9.79 -16.15
N GLY A 49 -6.66 9.22 -15.35
CA GLY A 49 -7.10 7.85 -15.55
C GLY A 49 -6.20 6.81 -14.93
N SER A 50 -5.09 7.22 -14.34
CA SER A 50 -4.17 6.30 -13.67
C SER A 50 -4.24 6.50 -12.17
N ILE A 51 -3.92 5.45 -11.44
CA ILE A 51 -3.92 5.49 -9.97
C ILE A 51 -2.49 5.49 -9.47
N PHE A 52 -2.19 6.44 -8.60
CA PHE A 52 -0.87 6.60 -8.02
C PHE A 52 -0.96 6.62 -6.51
N THR A 53 0.13 6.26 -5.86
CA THR A 53 0.25 6.41 -4.42
C THR A 53 1.60 7.08 -4.14
N THR A 54 2.02 7.10 -2.89
CA THR A 54 3.33 7.66 -2.52
C THR A 54 4.03 6.71 -1.58
N ARG A 55 5.33 6.89 -1.44
CA ARG A 55 6.09 6.06 -0.49
C ARG A 55 5.60 6.31 0.93
N VAL A 56 5.28 7.56 1.24
CA VAL A 56 4.76 7.89 2.56
C VAL A 56 3.45 7.16 2.82
N ALA A 57 2.56 7.16 1.82
CA ALA A 57 1.28 6.47 1.97
C ALA A 57 1.48 4.97 2.16
N VAL A 58 2.43 4.38 1.42
CA VAL A 58 2.73 2.96 1.58
C VAL A 58 3.27 2.67 2.98
N ASP A 59 4.21 3.48 3.45
CA ASP A 59 4.77 3.30 4.78
C ASP A 59 3.70 3.41 5.86
N GLN A 60 2.82 4.40 5.73
CA GLN A 60 1.75 4.59 6.70
C GLN A 60 0.76 3.44 6.66
N PHE A 61 0.47 2.93 5.47
CA PHE A 61 -0.42 1.79 5.29
C PHE A 61 0.15 0.56 6.02
N LEU A 62 1.42 0.27 5.78
CA LEU A 62 2.05 -0.90 6.39
C LEU A 62 2.15 -0.75 7.90
N ALA A 63 2.49 0.43 8.38
CA ALA A 63 2.58 0.68 9.80
C ALA A 63 1.21 0.53 10.47
N ALA A 64 0.16 1.01 9.80
CA ALA A 64 -1.19 0.90 10.34
C ALA A 64 -1.65 -0.55 10.40
N ILE A 65 -1.31 -1.34 9.40
CA ILE A 65 -1.65 -2.75 9.41
C ILE A 65 -0.94 -3.45 10.56
N GLU A 66 0.34 -3.15 10.77
CA GLU A 66 1.10 -3.76 11.84
C GLU A 66 0.50 -3.44 13.20
N ARG A 67 0.04 -2.20 13.36
CA ARG A 67 -0.58 -1.82 14.63
C ARG A 67 -1.94 -2.47 14.83
N ARG A 68 -2.63 -2.82 13.74
CA ARG A 68 -3.92 -3.47 13.82
C ARG A 68 -3.82 -4.95 14.07
N VAL A 69 -2.66 -5.53 13.87
CA VAL A 69 -2.49 -6.95 14.16
C VAL A 69 -2.60 -7.13 15.66
N PRO A 70 -3.51 -7.99 16.13
CA PRO A 70 -3.66 -8.21 17.56
C PRO A 70 -2.36 -8.67 18.14
N ALA A 71 -2.00 -8.02 19.14
CA ALA A 71 -0.81 -8.46 19.73
C ALA A 71 -1.07 -9.72 20.39
N SER A 72 -1.50 -10.30 20.47
CA SER A 72 -1.65 -11.31 21.09
C SER A 72 -2.04 -11.91 21.36
N ILE A 73 -2.19 -11.95 21.29
CA ILE A 73 -2.72 -12.48 21.72
C ILE A 73 -2.41 -13.26 22.29
#